data_5a01c7635055c911e38e066044cf687e
#
_entry.id   5a01c7635055c911e38e066044cf687e
#
_cell.length_a   1.000
_cell.length_b   1.000
_cell.length_c   1.000
_cell.angle_alpha   90.00
_cell.angle_beta   90.00
_cell.angle_gamma   90.00
#
_symmetry.space_group_name_H-M   'P 1'
#
loop_
_entity.id
_entity.type
_entity.pdbx_description
1 polymer ?
#
loop_
_entity_poly.entity_id
_entity_poly.type
_entity_poly.pdbx_seq_one_letter_code
_entity_poly.pdbx_strand_id
1 'polypeptide(L)'
;MLLVAFILASLVLAVASLAMGSRSIPPEEVIAALHGAGEQDIRDIVWNLRMPRTFLAYFAGAALAVAGVLAQSWTRNPLADPGFIGVTAGASFFVALGTAIGIATSTSMRTALALVGAGITTLLVLAVSRRFEDPLTLILVGAGVSAALGSGATIIGLYSTDVLDSMRRWTIGSTFGRGPEDVAIAGIGLVIGVACAAMVARPLDLLACLLYT
;
A
#
# COMPACT_ATOMS: atom_id res chain seq x y z
N MET A 1 21.98 -10.28 14.57
CA MET A 1 21.79 -9.13 15.47
C MET A 1 20.82 -8.07 14.90
N LEU A 2 21.01 -7.58 13.65
CA LEU A 2 20.13 -6.58 13.04
C LEU A 2 18.65 -7.01 12.98
N LEU A 3 18.36 -8.24 12.53
CA LEU A 3 16.98 -8.74 12.44
C LEU A 3 16.27 -8.74 13.81
N VAL A 4 16.97 -9.16 14.86
CA VAL A 4 16.41 -9.14 16.23
C VAL A 4 16.14 -7.71 16.70
N ALA A 5 17.05 -6.78 16.40
CA ALA A 5 16.87 -5.36 16.73
C ALA A 5 15.65 -4.78 16.00
N PHE A 6 15.45 -5.09 14.71
CA PHE A 6 14.27 -4.66 13.95
C PHE A 6 12.96 -5.26 14.50
N ILE A 7 12.95 -6.54 14.89
CA ILE A 7 11.77 -7.16 15.48
C ILE A 7 11.43 -6.51 16.82
N LEU A 8 12.42 -6.27 17.68
CA LEU A 8 12.21 -5.60 18.95
C LEU A 8 11.72 -4.16 18.78
N ALA A 9 12.34 -3.40 17.88
CA ALA A 9 11.89 -2.04 17.56
C ALA A 9 10.44 -2.04 17.02
N SER A 10 10.10 -2.98 16.17
CA SER A 10 8.75 -3.16 15.63
C SER A 10 7.74 -3.45 16.74
N LEU A 11 8.05 -4.33 17.67
CA LEU A 11 7.19 -4.63 18.83
C LEU A 11 7.00 -3.40 19.73
N VAL A 12 8.05 -2.66 20.01
CA VAL A 12 7.99 -1.41 20.79
C VAL A 12 7.09 -0.39 20.09
N LEU A 13 7.24 -0.23 18.77
CA LEU A 13 6.40 0.67 17.98
C LEU A 13 4.92 0.22 17.95
N ALA A 14 4.64 -1.09 17.95
CA ALA A 14 3.29 -1.62 18.04
C ALA A 14 2.64 -1.24 19.38
N VAL A 15 3.35 -1.47 20.48
CA VAL A 15 2.87 -1.09 21.83
C VAL A 15 2.68 0.42 21.93
N ALA A 16 3.62 1.20 21.46
CA ALA A 16 3.51 2.66 21.42
C ALA A 16 2.30 3.12 20.59
N SER A 17 2.05 2.50 19.43
CA SER A 17 0.88 2.80 18.60
C SER A 17 -0.45 2.53 19.30
N LEU A 18 -0.51 1.51 20.16
CA LEU A 18 -1.69 1.19 20.97
C LEU A 18 -1.85 2.11 22.17
N ALA A 19 -0.76 2.57 22.77
CA ALA A 19 -0.80 3.45 23.95
C ALA A 19 -1.02 4.92 23.58
N MET A 20 -0.44 5.38 22.45
CA MET A 20 -0.44 6.79 22.04
C MET A 20 -1.58 7.09 21.05
N GLY A 21 -2.26 8.22 21.27
CA GLY A 21 -3.36 8.69 20.42
C GLY A 21 -3.91 10.03 20.92
N SER A 22 -5.06 10.46 20.41
CA SER A 22 -5.76 11.68 20.87
C SER A 22 -6.10 11.65 22.36
N ARG A 23 -6.37 10.48 22.92
CA ARG A 23 -6.46 10.21 24.36
C ARG A 23 -5.26 9.34 24.74
N SER A 24 -4.41 9.82 25.65
CA SER A 24 -3.33 9.01 26.22
C SER A 24 -3.94 7.97 27.16
N ILE A 25 -3.65 6.70 26.91
CA ILE A 25 -4.11 5.57 27.73
C ILE A 25 -2.85 4.95 28.34
N PRO A 26 -2.79 4.81 29.68
CA PRO A 26 -1.68 4.15 30.33
C PRO A 26 -1.44 2.74 29.78
N PRO A 27 -0.19 2.27 29.64
CA PRO A 27 0.11 0.94 29.12
C PRO A 27 -0.57 -0.19 29.89
N GLU A 28 -0.78 -0.01 31.19
CA GLU A 28 -1.47 -0.98 32.05
C GLU A 28 -2.93 -1.17 31.64
N GLU A 29 -3.61 -0.06 31.32
CA GLU A 29 -5.01 -0.09 30.84
C GLU A 29 -5.11 -0.65 29.42
N VAL A 30 -4.11 -0.42 28.56
CA VAL A 30 -4.04 -1.06 27.24
C VAL A 30 -3.90 -2.56 27.38
N ILE A 31 -3.04 -3.04 28.28
CA ILE A 31 -2.86 -4.48 28.55
C ILE A 31 -4.14 -5.07 29.13
N ALA A 32 -4.79 -4.41 30.08
CA ALA A 32 -6.06 -4.83 30.64
C ALA A 32 -7.14 -4.93 29.55
N ALA A 33 -7.25 -3.92 28.68
CA ALA A 33 -8.18 -3.91 27.55
C ALA A 33 -7.94 -5.05 26.56
N LEU A 34 -6.69 -5.39 26.27
CA LEU A 34 -6.33 -6.53 25.41
C LEU A 34 -6.78 -7.87 25.98
N HIS A 35 -6.81 -8.01 27.30
CA HIS A 35 -7.31 -9.19 28.00
C HIS A 35 -8.83 -9.13 28.29
N GLY A 36 -9.53 -8.14 27.73
CA GLY A 36 -10.97 -7.98 27.92
C GLY A 36 -11.38 -7.39 29.27
N ALA A 37 -10.43 -6.90 30.06
CA ALA A 37 -10.64 -6.24 31.34
C ALA A 37 -10.59 -4.71 31.20
N GLY A 38 -10.96 -3.98 32.26
CA GLY A 38 -10.96 -2.51 32.29
C GLY A 38 -12.26 -1.88 31.79
N GLU A 39 -12.26 -0.55 31.68
CA GLU A 39 -13.42 0.24 31.24
C GLU A 39 -13.83 -0.08 29.81
N GLN A 40 -15.13 -0.11 29.55
CA GLN A 40 -15.66 -0.45 28.24
C GLN A 40 -15.20 0.53 27.16
N ASP A 41 -15.18 1.82 27.47
CA ASP A 41 -14.70 2.86 26.54
C ASP A 41 -13.26 2.65 26.10
N ILE A 42 -12.39 2.25 27.02
CA ILE A 42 -10.97 1.97 26.73
C ILE A 42 -10.84 0.73 25.86
N ARG A 43 -11.62 -0.32 26.13
CA ARG A 43 -11.66 -1.53 25.29
C ARG A 43 -12.11 -1.19 23.87
N ASP A 44 -13.15 -0.37 23.72
CA ASP A 44 -13.67 0.02 22.42
C ASP A 44 -12.65 0.87 21.64
N ILE A 45 -11.92 1.77 22.31
CA ILE A 45 -10.84 2.54 21.68
C ILE A 45 -9.70 1.61 21.24
N VAL A 46 -9.28 0.67 22.07
CA VAL A 46 -8.16 -0.22 21.76
C VAL A 46 -8.53 -1.18 20.64
N TRP A 47 -9.66 -1.86 20.72
CA TRP A 47 -10.04 -2.93 19.77
C TRP A 47 -10.62 -2.39 18.47
N ASN A 48 -11.45 -1.34 18.50
CA ASN A 48 -12.18 -0.87 17.33
C ASN A 48 -11.48 0.28 16.59
N LEU A 49 -10.55 1.00 17.25
CA LEU A 49 -9.87 2.13 16.63
C LEU A 49 -8.35 1.92 16.49
N ARG A 50 -7.66 1.47 17.56
CA ARG A 50 -6.20 1.42 17.57
C ARG A 50 -5.63 0.14 16.97
N MET A 51 -6.24 -1.00 17.27
CA MET A 51 -5.83 -2.30 16.73
C MET A 51 -5.92 -2.32 15.19
N PRO A 52 -7.08 -2.00 14.58
CA PRO A 52 -7.17 -2.01 13.12
C PRO A 52 -6.16 -1.08 12.46
N ARG A 53 -5.98 0.12 13.01
CA ARG A 53 -4.99 1.09 12.51
C ARG A 53 -3.56 0.54 12.57
N THR A 54 -3.20 -0.09 13.67
CA THR A 54 -1.85 -0.64 13.86
C THR A 54 -1.60 -1.80 12.92
N PHE A 55 -2.52 -2.76 12.82
CA PHE A 55 -2.39 -3.87 11.87
C PHE A 55 -2.34 -3.40 10.43
N LEU A 56 -3.17 -2.43 10.05
CA LEU A 56 -3.18 -1.87 8.70
C LEU A 56 -1.82 -1.22 8.36
N ALA A 57 -1.23 -0.48 9.29
CA ALA A 57 0.09 0.11 9.10
C ALA A 57 1.19 -0.96 8.91
N TYR A 58 1.15 -2.05 9.69
CA TYR A 58 2.08 -3.17 9.54
C TYR A 58 1.91 -3.89 8.20
N PHE A 59 0.68 -4.20 7.81
CA PHE A 59 0.42 -4.89 6.55
C PHE A 59 0.78 -4.03 5.34
N ALA A 60 0.48 -2.74 5.39
CA ALA A 60 0.88 -1.80 4.34
C ALA A 60 2.40 -1.68 4.24
N GLY A 61 3.10 -1.53 5.38
CA GLY A 61 4.55 -1.46 5.42
C GLY A 61 5.21 -2.74 4.90
N ALA A 62 4.71 -3.91 5.31
CA ALA A 62 5.20 -5.20 4.83
C ALA A 62 4.96 -5.39 3.32
N ALA A 63 3.78 -5.02 2.82
CA ALA A 63 3.46 -5.09 1.39
C ALA A 63 4.37 -4.17 0.56
N LEU A 64 4.60 -2.93 1.05
CA LEU A 64 5.53 -2.00 0.40
C LEU A 64 6.97 -2.52 0.40
N ALA A 65 7.41 -3.14 1.50
CA ALA A 65 8.74 -3.75 1.58
C ALA A 65 8.91 -4.88 0.55
N VAL A 66 7.91 -5.77 0.42
CA VAL A 66 7.92 -6.84 -0.59
C VAL A 66 7.94 -6.26 -2.00
N ALA A 67 7.10 -5.26 -2.28
CA ALA A 67 7.06 -4.60 -3.58
C ALA A 67 8.40 -3.90 -3.91
N GLY A 68 9.02 -3.25 -2.92
CA GLY A 68 10.34 -2.63 -3.05
C GLY A 68 11.42 -3.64 -3.38
N VAL A 69 11.48 -4.75 -2.64
CA VAL A 69 12.46 -5.83 -2.90
C VAL A 69 12.30 -6.38 -4.32
N LEU A 70 11.07 -6.64 -4.77
CA LEU A 70 10.81 -7.12 -6.13
C LEU A 70 11.24 -6.11 -7.20
N ALA A 71 10.91 -4.83 -7.01
CA ALA A 71 11.30 -3.77 -7.94
C ALA A 71 12.82 -3.62 -8.04
N GLN A 72 13.52 -3.60 -6.90
CA GLN A 72 14.97 -3.50 -6.82
C GLN A 72 15.68 -4.73 -7.41
N SER A 73 15.17 -5.93 -7.12
CA SER A 73 15.73 -7.18 -7.65
C SER A 73 15.56 -7.28 -9.17
N TRP A 74 14.39 -6.90 -9.68
CA TRP A 74 14.10 -6.94 -11.12
C TRP A 74 14.89 -5.90 -11.92
N THR A 75 14.93 -4.66 -11.42
CA THR A 75 15.67 -3.58 -12.09
C THR A 75 17.16 -3.59 -11.80
N ARG A 76 17.60 -4.39 -10.81
CA ARG A 76 18.97 -4.40 -10.28
C ARG A 76 19.47 -3.02 -9.86
N ASN A 77 18.57 -2.22 -9.41
CA ASN A 77 18.83 -0.86 -8.96
C ASN A 77 18.29 -0.70 -7.53
N PRO A 78 19.14 -0.46 -6.52
CA PRO A 78 18.69 -0.24 -5.14
C PRO A 78 17.84 1.04 -4.96
N LEU A 79 17.80 1.91 -5.96
CA LEU A 79 16.99 3.12 -5.97
C LEU A 79 15.63 2.93 -6.66
N ALA A 80 15.34 1.71 -7.14
CA ALA A 80 14.06 1.45 -7.80
C ALA A 80 12.90 1.51 -6.81
N ASP A 81 11.85 2.20 -7.25
CA ASP A 81 10.57 2.33 -6.55
C ASP A 81 9.46 1.73 -7.43
N PRO A 82 8.56 0.90 -6.87
CA PRO A 82 7.45 0.32 -7.62
C PRO A 82 6.51 1.38 -8.22
N GLY A 83 6.49 2.60 -7.68
CA GLY A 83 5.71 3.74 -8.21
C GLY A 83 6.12 4.18 -9.60
N PHE A 84 7.39 3.97 -10.00
CA PHE A 84 7.88 4.35 -11.34
C PHE A 84 7.21 3.59 -12.49
N ILE A 85 6.57 2.46 -12.22
CA ILE A 85 5.85 1.68 -13.21
C ILE A 85 4.40 2.17 -13.40
N GLY A 86 4.02 3.27 -12.72
CA GLY A 86 2.68 3.86 -12.84
C GLY A 86 1.59 3.17 -12.02
N VAL A 87 1.94 2.20 -11.16
CA VAL A 87 1.01 1.43 -10.33
C VAL A 87 0.09 2.35 -9.52
N THR A 88 0.69 3.30 -8.80
CA THR A 88 -0.04 4.22 -7.92
C THR A 88 -0.92 5.20 -8.70
N ALA A 89 -0.42 5.72 -9.83
CA ALA A 89 -1.17 6.64 -10.67
C ALA A 89 -2.38 5.96 -11.32
N GLY A 90 -2.20 4.73 -11.79
CA GLY A 90 -3.29 3.91 -12.31
C GLY A 90 -4.36 3.61 -11.27
N ALA A 91 -3.95 3.19 -10.09
CA ALA A 91 -4.86 2.95 -8.97
C ALA A 91 -5.67 4.22 -8.63
N SER A 92 -4.99 5.37 -8.48
CA SER A 92 -5.64 6.65 -8.18
C SER A 92 -6.64 7.07 -9.24
N PHE A 93 -6.26 6.97 -10.51
CA PHE A 93 -7.11 7.36 -11.63
C PHE A 93 -8.39 6.52 -11.69
N PHE A 94 -8.28 5.20 -11.55
CA PHE A 94 -9.44 4.32 -11.60
C PHE A 94 -10.36 4.50 -10.38
N VAL A 95 -9.82 4.78 -9.21
CA VAL A 95 -10.62 5.12 -8.03
C VAL A 95 -11.33 6.46 -8.23
N ALA A 96 -10.65 7.48 -8.76
CA ALA A 96 -11.25 8.77 -9.06
C ALA A 96 -12.39 8.64 -10.10
N LEU A 97 -12.13 7.90 -11.19
CA LEU A 97 -13.11 7.64 -12.22
C LEU A 97 -14.32 6.87 -11.66
N GLY A 98 -14.07 5.80 -10.89
CA GLY A 98 -15.13 5.01 -10.26
C GLY A 98 -15.95 5.81 -9.24
N THR A 99 -15.33 6.77 -8.55
CA THR A 99 -16.04 7.69 -7.66
C THR A 99 -16.91 8.66 -8.47
N ALA A 100 -16.38 9.20 -9.56
CA ALA A 100 -17.10 10.15 -10.42
C ALA A 100 -18.35 9.54 -11.08
N ILE A 101 -18.27 8.26 -11.49
CA ILE A 101 -19.42 7.56 -12.08
C ILE A 101 -20.29 6.81 -11.05
N GLY A 102 -19.98 6.96 -9.76
CA GLY A 102 -20.81 6.46 -8.65
C GLY A 102 -20.69 4.96 -8.35
N ILE A 103 -19.69 4.23 -8.93
CA ILE A 103 -19.50 2.80 -8.66
C ILE A 103 -18.59 2.52 -7.47
N ALA A 104 -17.76 3.47 -7.06
CA ALA A 104 -16.82 3.32 -5.94
C ALA A 104 -17.52 3.52 -4.58
N THR A 105 -18.58 2.77 -4.29
CA THR A 105 -19.46 2.96 -3.14
C THR A 105 -18.93 2.34 -1.85
N SER A 106 -18.18 1.24 -1.94
CA SER A 106 -17.63 0.50 -0.78
C SER A 106 -16.11 0.48 -0.80
N THR A 107 -15.49 0.15 0.34
CA THR A 107 -14.04 -0.04 0.45
C THR A 107 -13.56 -1.14 -0.48
N SER A 108 -14.25 -2.27 -0.51
CA SER A 108 -13.92 -3.42 -1.36
C SER A 108 -13.98 -3.04 -2.86
N MET A 109 -14.99 -2.27 -3.30
CA MET A 109 -15.09 -1.80 -4.68
C MET A 109 -13.96 -0.82 -5.03
N ARG A 110 -13.63 0.12 -4.14
CA ARG A 110 -12.48 1.02 -4.34
C ARG A 110 -11.17 0.26 -4.45
N THR A 111 -10.96 -0.76 -3.62
CA THR A 111 -9.78 -1.63 -3.70
C THR A 111 -9.74 -2.41 -5.01
N ALA A 112 -10.85 -2.97 -5.46
CA ALA A 112 -10.93 -3.66 -6.74
C ALA A 112 -10.59 -2.73 -7.91
N LEU A 113 -11.15 -1.52 -7.94
CA LEU A 113 -10.84 -0.50 -8.95
C LEU A 113 -9.36 -0.10 -8.92
N ALA A 114 -8.79 0.08 -7.72
CA ALA A 114 -7.38 0.38 -7.56
C ALA A 114 -6.48 -0.74 -8.13
N LEU A 115 -6.79 -2.00 -7.83
CA LEU A 115 -6.04 -3.16 -8.34
C LEU A 115 -6.15 -3.29 -9.86
N VAL A 116 -7.35 -3.12 -10.42
CA VAL A 116 -7.57 -3.12 -11.87
C VAL A 116 -6.81 -1.98 -12.54
N GLY A 117 -6.89 -0.77 -12.00
CA GLY A 117 -6.18 0.39 -12.51
C GLY A 117 -4.67 0.23 -12.44
N ALA A 118 -4.15 -0.27 -11.31
CA ALA A 118 -2.74 -0.60 -11.16
C ALA A 118 -2.29 -1.63 -12.19
N GLY A 119 -3.04 -2.72 -12.36
CA GLY A 119 -2.75 -3.79 -13.33
C GLY A 119 -2.75 -3.31 -14.76
N ILE A 120 -3.79 -2.61 -15.19
CA ILE A 120 -3.91 -2.07 -16.57
C ILE A 120 -2.76 -1.10 -16.85
N THR A 121 -2.46 -0.20 -15.93
CA THR A 121 -1.40 0.78 -16.13
C THR A 121 -0.02 0.13 -16.19
N THR A 122 0.24 -0.83 -15.31
CA THR A 122 1.49 -1.60 -15.34
C THR A 122 1.66 -2.35 -16.66
N LEU A 123 0.61 -3.05 -17.13
CA LEU A 123 0.63 -3.74 -18.42
C LEU A 123 0.85 -2.78 -19.58
N LEU A 124 0.23 -1.61 -19.56
CA LEU A 124 0.43 -0.58 -20.58
C LEU A 124 1.88 -0.10 -20.60
N VAL A 125 2.45 0.25 -19.45
CA VAL A 125 3.85 0.70 -19.33
C VAL A 125 4.79 -0.39 -19.83
N LEU A 126 4.59 -1.64 -19.42
CA LEU A 126 5.40 -2.77 -19.86
C LEU A 126 5.26 -3.03 -21.38
N ALA A 127 4.04 -2.96 -21.93
CA ALA A 127 3.81 -3.17 -23.35
C ALA A 127 4.51 -2.12 -24.22
N VAL A 128 4.49 -0.87 -23.79
CA VAL A 128 5.19 0.21 -24.47
C VAL A 128 6.71 0.07 -24.32
N SER A 129 7.19 -0.22 -23.11
CA SER A 129 8.63 -0.33 -22.82
C SER A 129 9.29 -1.53 -23.49
N ARG A 130 8.55 -2.62 -23.77
CA ARG A 130 9.07 -3.81 -24.50
C ARG A 130 9.58 -3.53 -25.89
N ARG A 131 9.19 -2.41 -26.50
CA ARG A 131 9.67 -2.00 -27.84
C ARG A 131 11.05 -1.38 -27.83
N PHE A 132 11.58 -1.09 -26.65
CA PHE A 132 12.85 -0.40 -26.46
C PHE A 132 13.75 -1.24 -25.55
N GLU A 133 15.03 -1.40 -25.93
CA GLU A 133 15.99 -2.23 -25.18
C GLU A 133 16.62 -1.49 -23.99
N ASP A 134 16.37 -0.18 -23.87
CA ASP A 134 16.95 0.66 -22.84
C ASP A 134 16.13 0.65 -21.55
N PRO A 135 16.72 0.27 -20.39
CA PRO A 135 16.08 0.32 -19.08
C PRO A 135 15.55 1.71 -18.67
N LEU A 136 16.17 2.78 -19.15
CA LEU A 136 15.72 4.16 -18.89
C LEU A 136 14.35 4.43 -19.51
N THR A 137 14.04 3.79 -20.62
CA THR A 137 12.74 3.94 -21.30
C THR A 137 11.59 3.49 -20.41
N LEU A 138 11.75 2.44 -19.61
CA LEU A 138 10.73 2.01 -18.67
C LEU A 138 10.37 3.13 -17.67
N ILE A 139 11.38 3.78 -17.11
CA ILE A 139 11.20 4.87 -16.14
C ILE A 139 10.53 6.07 -16.80
N LEU A 140 10.98 6.46 -18.02
CA LEU A 140 10.43 7.59 -18.74
C LEU A 140 8.98 7.36 -19.17
N VAL A 141 8.66 6.17 -19.68
CA VAL A 141 7.28 5.78 -20.06
C VAL A 141 6.40 5.76 -18.81
N GLY A 142 6.87 5.14 -17.72
CA GLY A 142 6.16 5.09 -16.45
C GLY A 142 5.88 6.48 -15.88
N ALA A 143 6.87 7.39 -15.90
CA ALA A 143 6.70 8.77 -15.47
C ALA A 143 5.70 9.54 -16.35
N GLY A 144 5.78 9.39 -17.69
CA GLY A 144 4.85 10.01 -18.61
C GLY A 144 3.41 9.54 -18.44
N VAL A 145 3.22 8.23 -18.32
CA VAL A 145 1.89 7.62 -18.05
C VAL A 145 1.37 8.07 -16.69
N SER A 146 2.21 8.10 -15.65
CA SER A 146 1.83 8.58 -14.31
C SER A 146 1.39 10.04 -14.33
N ALA A 147 2.12 10.91 -15.04
CA ALA A 147 1.76 12.31 -15.19
C ALA A 147 0.42 12.48 -15.94
N ALA A 148 0.21 11.72 -17.02
CA ALA A 148 -1.03 11.76 -17.79
C ALA A 148 -2.25 11.31 -16.94
N LEU A 149 -2.13 10.17 -16.24
CA LEU A 149 -3.19 9.65 -15.38
C LEU A 149 -3.44 10.56 -14.17
N GLY A 150 -2.38 11.10 -13.56
CA GLY A 150 -2.50 12.06 -12.46
C GLY A 150 -3.23 13.34 -12.87
N SER A 151 -2.90 13.88 -14.06
CA SER A 151 -3.60 15.02 -14.64
C SER A 151 -5.07 14.71 -14.93
N GLY A 152 -5.34 13.53 -15.53
CA GLY A 152 -6.71 13.06 -15.78
C GLY A 152 -7.53 12.93 -14.49
N ALA A 153 -6.95 12.35 -13.44
CA ALA A 153 -7.59 12.25 -12.14
C ALA A 153 -7.89 13.63 -11.55
N THR A 154 -6.94 14.59 -11.68
CA THR A 154 -7.12 15.97 -11.22
C THR A 154 -8.28 16.65 -11.96
N ILE A 155 -8.35 16.51 -13.28
CA ILE A 155 -9.44 17.07 -14.10
C ILE A 155 -10.80 16.52 -13.60
N ILE A 156 -10.90 15.19 -13.40
CA ILE A 156 -12.12 14.59 -12.86
C ILE A 156 -12.46 15.18 -11.48
N GLY A 157 -11.47 15.40 -10.63
CA GLY A 157 -11.63 16.00 -9.30
C GLY A 157 -12.20 17.42 -9.33
N LEU A 158 -11.90 18.20 -10.37
CA LEU A 158 -12.43 19.57 -10.50
C LEU A 158 -13.94 19.62 -10.74
N TYR A 159 -14.55 18.57 -11.26
CA TYR A 159 -16.00 18.50 -11.52
C TYR A 159 -16.82 17.96 -10.33
N SER A 160 -16.16 17.44 -9.29
CA SER A 160 -16.84 16.86 -8.14
C SER A 160 -16.01 17.02 -6.87
N THR A 161 -16.57 17.68 -5.85
CA THR A 161 -15.94 17.82 -4.53
C THR A 161 -15.70 16.46 -3.86
N ASP A 162 -16.60 15.49 -4.06
CA ASP A 162 -16.47 14.15 -3.50
C ASP A 162 -15.26 13.41 -4.10
N VAL A 163 -15.03 13.58 -5.42
CA VAL A 163 -13.85 13.01 -6.09
C VAL A 163 -12.59 13.71 -5.58
N LEU A 164 -12.59 15.03 -5.47
CA LEU A 164 -11.44 15.79 -4.99
C LEU A 164 -11.05 15.38 -3.56
N ASP A 165 -12.02 15.22 -2.67
CA ASP A 165 -11.78 14.78 -1.30
C ASP A 165 -11.34 13.32 -1.23
N SER A 166 -11.89 12.46 -2.10
CA SER A 166 -11.42 11.08 -2.23
C SER A 166 -9.96 11.01 -2.68
N MET A 167 -9.58 11.83 -3.67
CA MET A 167 -8.20 11.91 -4.16
C MET A 167 -7.24 12.47 -3.11
N ARG A 168 -7.63 13.49 -2.36
CA ARG A 168 -6.81 14.02 -1.27
C ARG A 168 -6.52 12.93 -0.24
N ARG A 169 -7.56 12.21 0.20
CA ARG A 169 -7.39 11.09 1.14
C ARG A 169 -6.52 9.97 0.57
N TRP A 170 -6.63 9.70 -0.72
CA TRP A 170 -5.81 8.71 -1.41
C TRP A 170 -4.35 9.14 -1.46
N THR A 171 -4.06 10.36 -1.88
CA THR A 171 -2.69 10.87 -2.06
C THR A 171 -1.94 11.01 -0.74
N ILE A 172 -2.61 11.51 0.30
CA ILE A 172 -2.01 11.66 1.63
C ILE A 172 -1.84 10.29 2.29
N GLY A 173 -2.77 9.36 2.03
CA GLY A 173 -2.89 8.10 2.74
C GLY A 173 -3.31 8.30 4.20
N SER A 174 -4.13 7.42 4.73
CA SER A 174 -4.50 7.48 6.14
C SER A 174 -4.99 6.12 6.63
N THR A 175 -4.55 5.75 7.81
CA THR A 175 -5.09 4.61 8.56
C THR A 175 -6.23 5.02 9.50
N PHE A 176 -6.58 6.32 9.53
CA PHE A 176 -7.65 6.84 10.38
C PHE A 176 -9.03 6.45 9.82
N GLY A 177 -9.93 6.03 10.71
CA GLY A 177 -11.29 5.63 10.34
C GLY A 177 -11.38 4.32 9.55
N ARG A 178 -10.31 3.50 9.58
CA ARG A 178 -10.28 2.19 8.94
C ARG A 178 -10.72 1.11 9.91
N GLY A 179 -11.52 0.19 9.40
CA GLY A 179 -12.12 -0.88 10.19
C GLY A 179 -11.48 -2.25 9.95
N PRO A 180 -12.05 -3.30 10.57
CA PRO A 180 -11.57 -4.69 10.41
C PRO A 180 -11.63 -5.18 8.95
N GLU A 181 -12.56 -4.69 8.14
CA GLU A 181 -12.65 -5.01 6.70
C GLU A 181 -11.40 -4.55 5.95
N ASP A 182 -10.92 -3.30 6.20
CA ASP A 182 -9.71 -2.78 5.58
C ASP A 182 -8.48 -3.61 5.98
N VAL A 183 -8.41 -4.03 7.25
CA VAL A 183 -7.34 -4.91 7.77
C VAL A 183 -7.35 -6.27 7.07
N ALA A 184 -8.53 -6.87 6.91
CA ALA A 184 -8.67 -8.16 6.22
C ALA A 184 -8.24 -8.05 4.74
N ILE A 185 -8.68 -7.01 4.04
CA ILE A 185 -8.29 -6.75 2.65
C ILE A 185 -6.77 -6.57 2.53
N ALA A 186 -6.16 -5.77 3.41
CA ALA A 186 -4.72 -5.55 3.40
C ALA A 186 -3.94 -6.83 3.73
N GLY A 187 -4.42 -7.63 4.70
CA GLY A 187 -3.82 -8.90 5.07
C GLY A 187 -3.88 -9.93 3.94
N ILE A 188 -5.03 -10.07 3.27
CA ILE A 188 -5.19 -10.94 2.10
C ILE A 188 -4.26 -10.48 0.96
N GLY A 189 -4.22 -9.18 0.69
CA GLY A 189 -3.33 -8.61 -0.31
C GLY A 189 -1.86 -8.89 -0.03
N LEU A 190 -1.43 -8.75 1.23
CA LEU A 190 -0.08 -9.08 1.67
C LEU A 190 0.24 -10.57 1.45
N VAL A 191 -0.66 -11.47 1.87
CA VAL A 191 -0.46 -12.93 1.69
C VAL A 191 -0.31 -13.28 0.22
N ILE A 192 -1.18 -12.76 -0.64
CA ILE A 192 -1.10 -12.96 -2.10
C ILE A 192 0.21 -12.38 -2.64
N GLY A 193 0.58 -11.16 -2.24
CA GLY A 193 1.82 -10.51 -2.66
C GLY A 193 3.07 -11.30 -2.27
N VAL A 194 3.14 -11.79 -1.04
CA VAL A 194 4.24 -12.64 -0.56
C VAL A 194 4.27 -13.98 -1.31
N ALA A 195 3.14 -14.61 -1.55
CA ALA A 195 3.06 -15.85 -2.32
C ALA A 195 3.57 -15.65 -3.77
N CYS A 196 3.14 -14.58 -4.44
CA CYS A 196 3.63 -14.22 -5.76
C CYS A 196 5.14 -13.94 -5.74
N ALA A 197 5.63 -13.19 -4.73
CA ALA A 197 7.06 -12.91 -4.57
C ALA A 197 7.87 -14.19 -4.39
N ALA A 198 7.40 -15.13 -3.58
CA ALA A 198 8.05 -16.42 -3.37
C ALA A 198 8.14 -17.26 -4.65
N MET A 199 7.11 -17.21 -5.50
CA MET A 199 7.12 -17.92 -6.79
C MET A 199 8.16 -17.35 -7.77
N VAL A 200 8.40 -16.04 -7.75
CA VAL A 200 9.35 -15.39 -8.66
C VAL A 200 10.75 -15.22 -8.07
N ALA A 201 10.96 -15.52 -6.78
CA ALA A 201 12.24 -15.34 -6.10
C ALA A 201 13.36 -16.14 -6.77
N ARG A 202 13.16 -17.45 -7.02
CA ARG A 202 14.14 -18.30 -7.69
C ARG A 202 14.52 -17.82 -9.11
N PRO A 203 13.58 -17.52 -10.02
CA PRO A 203 13.90 -16.90 -11.29
C PRO A 203 14.71 -15.60 -11.18
N LEU A 204 14.39 -14.74 -10.21
CA LEU A 204 15.13 -13.50 -9.99
C LEU A 204 16.56 -13.74 -9.50
N ASP A 205 16.78 -14.71 -8.62
CA ASP A 205 18.11 -15.11 -8.16
C ASP A 205 18.96 -15.68 -9.31
N LEU A 206 18.38 -16.53 -10.17
CA LEU A 206 19.06 -17.07 -11.35
C LEU A 206 19.46 -15.95 -12.32
N LEU A 207 18.57 -14.97 -12.56
CA LEU A 207 18.89 -13.80 -13.37
C LEU A 207 20.03 -12.96 -12.76
N ALA A 208 20.13 -12.90 -11.43
CA ALA A 208 21.23 -12.23 -10.75
C ALA A 208 22.56 -12.98 -10.91
N CYS A 209 22.56 -14.32 -10.83
CA CYS A 209 23.76 -15.16 -11.01
C CYS A 209 24.30 -15.17 -12.44
N LEU A 210 23.41 -15.25 -13.46
CA LEU A 210 23.81 -15.36 -14.88
C LEU A 210 24.59 -14.16 -15.42
N LEU A 211 24.63 -13.04 -14.71
CA LEU A 211 25.29 -11.81 -15.14
C LEU A 211 26.57 -11.52 -14.36
N TYR A 212 26.92 -12.38 -13.39
CA TYR A 212 28.22 -12.34 -12.70
C TYR A 212 29.27 -13.26 -13.36
N THR A 213 28.89 -14.00 -14.39
CA THR A 213 29.79 -14.80 -15.27
C THR A 213 29.88 -14.16 -16.63
#